data_1108df5352134d68ccd31f7081772600
#
_entry.id   1108df5352134d68ccd31f7081772600
#
_cell.length_a   1.000
_cell.length_b   1.000
_cell.length_c   1.000
_cell.angle_alpha   90.00
_cell.angle_beta   90.00
_cell.angle_gamma   90.00
#
_symmetry.space_group_name_H-M   'P 1'
#
loop_
_entity.id
_entity.type
_entity.pdbx_description
1 polymer ?
#
loop_
_entity_poly.entity_id
_entity_poly.type
_entity_poly.pdbx_seq_one_letter_code
_entity_poly.pdbx_strand_id
1 'polypeptide(L)'
;MILDSSAILAILLREKGFEPLVEKLASAPAAGVGAPTLAEAGIVLSARIGPEAKAFLTTFLVETEIAVVPFGEVHWRTAVDAFQRYGKGRHRAGLNFGDCMTYATARLAEQPLLFTGSDFAQTDVRVA
;
A
#
# COMPACT_ATOMS: atom_id res chain seq x y z
N MET A 1 9.00 0.64 6.52
CA MET A 1 7.77 -0.09 6.15
C MET A 1 7.00 0.69 5.11
N ILE A 2 6.56 0.04 4.07
CA ILE A 2 5.65 0.62 3.06
C ILE A 2 4.25 0.04 3.27
N LEU A 3 3.22 0.87 3.11
CA LEU A 3 1.83 0.45 3.25
C LEU A 3 1.16 0.29 1.87
N ASP A 4 0.40 -0.80 1.73
CA ASP A 4 -0.55 -0.94 0.63
C ASP A 4 -1.87 -0.24 0.97
N SER A 5 -2.66 0.08 -0.05
CA SER A 5 -4.01 0.65 0.14
C SER A 5 -4.89 -0.25 1.01
N SER A 6 -4.74 -1.57 0.88
CA SER A 6 -5.49 -2.55 1.68
C SER A 6 -5.24 -2.38 3.19
N ALA A 7 -4.01 -2.14 3.60
CA ALA A 7 -3.68 -1.93 5.00
C ALA A 7 -4.23 -0.59 5.51
N ILE A 8 -4.08 0.48 4.72
CA ILE A 8 -4.59 1.80 5.07
C ILE A 8 -6.11 1.75 5.26
N LEU A 9 -6.82 1.18 4.29
CA LEU A 9 -8.29 1.08 4.34
C LEU A 9 -8.76 0.20 5.50
N ALA A 10 -8.08 -0.93 5.75
CA ALA A 10 -8.42 -1.80 6.86
C ALA A 10 -8.32 -1.07 8.20
N ILE A 11 -7.27 -0.28 8.39
CA ILE A 11 -7.07 0.52 9.62
C ILE A 11 -8.12 1.62 9.73
N LEU A 12 -8.31 2.41 8.69
CA LEU A 12 -9.24 3.55 8.72
C LEU A 12 -10.70 3.12 8.87
N LEU A 13 -11.10 2.03 8.23
CA LEU A 13 -12.46 1.51 8.27
C LEU A 13 -12.66 0.48 9.38
N ARG A 14 -11.64 0.19 10.16
CA ARG A 14 -11.64 -0.80 11.24
C ARG A 14 -12.17 -2.15 10.77
N GLU A 15 -11.67 -2.62 9.63
CA GLU A 15 -12.04 -3.91 9.08
C GLU A 15 -11.57 -5.03 10.02
N LYS A 16 -12.22 -6.20 9.94
CA LYS A 16 -11.85 -7.34 10.77
C LYS A 16 -10.34 -7.65 10.62
N GLY A 17 -9.63 -7.72 11.75
CA GLY A 17 -8.20 -8.00 11.75
C GLY A 17 -7.30 -6.77 11.60
N PHE A 18 -7.83 -5.56 11.80
CA PHE A 18 -7.06 -4.33 11.67
C PHE A 18 -6.06 -4.11 12.82
N GLU A 19 -6.33 -4.64 14.01
CA GLU A 19 -5.53 -4.38 15.21
C GLU A 19 -4.05 -4.78 15.05
N PRO A 20 -3.71 -5.97 14.53
CA PRO A 20 -2.31 -6.32 14.27
C PRO A 20 -1.62 -5.38 13.29
N LEU A 21 -2.36 -4.81 12.33
CA LEU A 21 -1.79 -3.83 11.39
C LEU A 21 -1.41 -2.53 12.11
N VAL A 22 -2.26 -2.08 13.03
CA VAL A 22 -1.97 -0.89 13.87
C VAL A 22 -0.74 -1.14 14.73
N GLU A 23 -0.63 -2.30 15.35
CA GLU A 23 0.53 -2.66 16.16
C GLU A 23 1.83 -2.65 15.36
N LYS A 24 1.80 -3.26 14.17
CA LYS A 24 2.96 -3.27 13.27
C LYS A 24 3.36 -1.86 12.84
N LEU A 25 2.38 -1.03 12.49
CA LEU A 25 2.62 0.36 12.09
C LEU A 25 3.22 1.16 13.25
N ALA A 26 2.66 1.02 14.46
CA ALA A 26 3.13 1.73 15.63
C ALA A 26 4.57 1.34 16.03
N SER A 27 4.99 0.13 15.74
CA SER A 27 6.34 -0.37 16.07
C SER A 27 7.36 -0.13 14.95
N ALA A 28 6.93 0.34 13.78
CA ALA A 28 7.84 0.60 12.67
C ALA A 28 8.68 1.87 12.95
N PRO A 29 10.01 1.83 12.70
CA PRO A 29 10.84 3.03 12.88
C PRO A 29 10.53 4.13 11.85
N ALA A 30 10.00 3.76 10.69
CA ALA A 30 9.55 4.69 9.66
C ALA A 30 8.50 4.01 8.79
N ALA A 31 7.56 4.79 8.27
CA ALA A 31 6.50 4.30 7.41
C ALA A 31 6.27 5.24 6.22
N GLY A 32 5.94 4.66 5.07
CA GLY A 32 5.66 5.41 3.87
C GLY A 32 4.58 4.75 3.01
N VAL A 33 3.99 5.52 2.13
CA VAL A 33 3.04 5.06 1.13
C VAL A 33 3.36 5.69 -0.21
N GLY A 34 3.35 4.92 -1.27
CA GLY A 34 3.56 5.45 -2.62
C GLY A 34 2.42 6.40 -3.03
N ALA A 35 2.75 7.47 -3.75
CA ALA A 35 1.75 8.44 -4.21
C ALA A 35 0.58 7.80 -4.96
N PRO A 36 0.78 6.85 -5.90
CA PRO A 36 -0.34 6.18 -6.57
C PRO A 36 -1.21 5.35 -5.63
N THR A 37 -0.59 4.68 -4.67
CA THR A 37 -1.29 3.86 -3.67
C THR A 37 -2.14 4.74 -2.76
N LEU A 38 -1.61 5.89 -2.36
CA LEU A 38 -2.35 6.87 -1.57
C LEU A 38 -3.56 7.40 -2.34
N ALA A 39 -3.39 7.70 -3.64
CA ALA A 39 -4.49 8.12 -4.50
C ALA A 39 -5.57 7.05 -4.58
N GLU A 40 -5.19 5.79 -4.76
CA GLU A 40 -6.13 4.66 -4.76
C GLU A 40 -6.91 4.58 -3.45
N ALA A 41 -6.22 4.64 -2.32
CA ALA A 41 -6.86 4.62 -0.99
C ALA A 41 -7.84 5.78 -0.82
N GLY A 42 -7.45 6.98 -1.26
CA GLY A 42 -8.30 8.16 -1.19
C GLY A 42 -9.55 8.06 -2.07
N ILE A 43 -9.43 7.48 -3.25
CA ILE A 43 -10.57 7.25 -4.17
C ILE A 43 -11.54 6.24 -3.57
N VAL A 44 -11.04 5.11 -3.07
CA VAL A 44 -11.89 4.10 -2.42
C VAL A 44 -12.57 4.67 -1.18
N LEU A 45 -11.82 5.39 -0.36
CA LEU A 45 -12.36 6.02 0.85
C LEU A 45 -13.45 7.04 0.50
N SER A 46 -13.25 7.84 -0.57
CA SER A 46 -14.23 8.81 -1.04
C SER A 46 -15.55 8.14 -1.45
N ALA A 47 -15.48 6.97 -2.06
CA ALA A 47 -16.68 6.20 -2.41
C ALA A 47 -17.42 5.68 -1.17
N ARG A 48 -16.71 5.49 -0.05
CA ARG A 48 -17.28 4.96 1.19
C ARG A 48 -17.83 6.05 2.10
N ILE A 49 -17.09 7.15 2.30
CA ILE A 49 -17.43 8.18 3.30
C ILE A 49 -17.70 9.56 2.70
N GLY A 50 -17.52 9.73 1.39
CA GLY A 50 -17.85 10.99 0.72
C GLY A 50 -16.72 12.04 0.77
N PRO A 51 -17.09 13.34 0.70
CA PRO A 51 -16.13 14.43 0.48
C PRO A 51 -15.11 14.66 1.61
N GLU A 52 -15.36 14.11 2.79
CA GLU A 52 -14.43 14.20 3.94
C GLU A 52 -13.23 13.26 3.82
N ALA A 53 -13.21 12.36 2.83
CA ALA A 53 -12.20 11.32 2.71
C ALA A 53 -10.76 11.87 2.66
N LYS A 54 -10.54 12.92 1.87
CA LYS A 54 -9.20 13.50 1.73
C LYS A 54 -8.70 14.11 3.03
N ALA A 55 -9.55 14.82 3.75
CA ALA A 55 -9.19 15.39 5.05
C ALA A 55 -8.91 14.31 6.09
N PHE A 56 -9.73 13.26 6.11
CA PHE A 56 -9.58 12.12 7.01
C PHE A 56 -8.25 11.40 6.76
N LEU A 57 -7.93 11.17 5.47
CA LEU A 57 -6.68 10.53 5.08
C LEU A 57 -5.46 11.40 5.42
N THR A 58 -5.55 12.72 5.20
CA THR A 58 -4.49 13.66 5.55
C THR A 58 -4.19 13.62 7.05
N THR A 59 -5.22 13.65 7.88
CA THR A 59 -5.07 13.55 9.33
C THR A 59 -4.39 12.24 9.73
N PHE A 60 -4.80 11.14 9.12
CA PHE A 60 -4.19 9.83 9.37
C PHE A 60 -2.69 9.84 9.06
N LEU A 61 -2.30 10.39 7.91
CA LEU A 61 -0.87 10.47 7.53
C LEU A 61 -0.05 11.30 8.52
N VAL A 62 -0.60 12.43 8.96
CA VAL A 62 0.08 13.32 9.92
C VAL A 62 0.23 12.64 11.29
N GLU A 63 -0.86 12.08 11.80
CA GLU A 63 -0.87 11.45 13.13
C GLU A 63 0.01 10.21 13.21
N THR A 64 0.11 9.47 12.12
CA THR A 64 0.93 8.25 12.06
C THR A 64 2.33 8.47 11.49
N GLU A 65 2.64 9.72 11.13
CA GLU A 65 3.93 10.11 10.53
C GLU A 65 4.29 9.27 9.29
N ILE A 66 3.28 8.94 8.47
CA ILE A 66 3.48 8.22 7.21
C ILE A 66 3.90 9.22 6.14
N ALA A 67 5.06 9.00 5.54
CA ALA A 67 5.57 9.81 4.44
C ALA A 67 4.95 9.38 3.11
N VAL A 68 4.68 10.35 2.22
CA VAL A 68 4.28 10.06 0.85
C VAL A 68 5.54 9.91 0.00
N VAL A 69 5.71 8.74 -0.61
CA VAL A 69 6.86 8.42 -1.45
C VAL A 69 6.55 8.80 -2.90
N PRO A 70 7.35 9.70 -3.53
CA PRO A 70 7.15 10.04 -4.94
C PRO A 70 7.27 8.82 -5.85
N PHE A 71 6.51 8.83 -6.95
CA PHE A 71 6.52 7.75 -7.92
C PHE A 71 7.04 8.30 -9.25
N GLY A 72 8.23 7.87 -9.64
CA GLY A 72 8.93 8.44 -10.79
C GLY A 72 9.36 7.40 -11.82
N GLU A 73 10.39 7.74 -12.58
CA GLU A 73 10.88 6.97 -13.74
C GLU A 73 11.24 5.53 -13.38
N VAL A 74 11.98 5.32 -12.32
CA VAL A 74 12.39 3.96 -11.91
C VAL A 74 11.19 3.17 -11.39
N HIS A 75 10.25 3.84 -10.74
CA HIS A 75 9.06 3.20 -10.18
C HIS A 75 8.18 2.58 -11.26
N TRP A 76 7.86 3.33 -12.34
CA TRP A 76 6.98 2.77 -13.36
C TRP A 76 7.63 1.58 -14.07
N ARG A 77 8.95 1.61 -14.28
CA ARG A 77 9.66 0.47 -14.87
C ARG A 77 9.57 -0.76 -13.97
N THR A 78 9.82 -0.59 -12.69
CA THR A 78 9.72 -1.67 -11.70
C THR A 78 8.29 -2.21 -11.60
N ALA A 79 7.29 -1.35 -11.69
CA ALA A 79 5.89 -1.76 -11.69
C ALA A 79 5.53 -2.63 -12.91
N VAL A 80 6.04 -2.26 -14.09
CA VAL A 80 5.84 -3.07 -15.31
C VAL A 80 6.53 -4.43 -15.16
N ASP A 81 7.75 -4.46 -14.65
CA ASP A 81 8.47 -5.71 -14.36
C ASP A 81 7.68 -6.59 -13.39
N ALA A 82 7.09 -5.99 -12.36
CA ALA A 82 6.25 -6.69 -11.39
C ALA A 82 5.04 -7.35 -12.07
N PHE A 83 4.37 -6.64 -12.97
CA PHE A 83 3.24 -7.20 -13.71
C PHE A 83 3.67 -8.36 -14.62
N GLN A 84 4.78 -8.20 -15.33
CA GLN A 84 5.30 -9.25 -16.22
C GLN A 84 5.63 -10.53 -15.46
N ARG A 85 6.07 -10.39 -14.21
CA ARG A 85 6.46 -11.53 -13.36
C ARG A 85 5.30 -12.08 -12.52
N TYR A 86 4.50 -11.24 -11.91
CA TYR A 86 3.50 -11.61 -10.90
C TYR A 86 2.07 -11.19 -11.24
N GLY A 87 1.84 -10.64 -12.40
CA GLY A 87 0.57 -10.02 -12.76
C GLY A 87 -0.59 -11.00 -12.90
N LYS A 88 -1.80 -10.45 -12.80
CA LYS A 88 -3.04 -11.19 -13.00
C LYS A 88 -3.07 -11.82 -14.40
N GLY A 89 -3.36 -13.11 -14.44
CA GLY A 89 -3.33 -13.90 -15.68
C GLY A 89 -1.95 -14.44 -16.03
N ARG A 90 -0.91 -14.12 -15.28
CA ARG A 90 0.49 -14.55 -15.49
C ARG A 90 1.06 -15.37 -14.36
N HIS A 91 0.63 -15.09 -13.13
CA HIS A 91 1.16 -15.70 -11.92
C HIS A 91 0.07 -15.80 -10.86
N ARG A 92 0.19 -16.79 -9.98
CA ARG A 92 -0.78 -17.01 -8.89
C ARG A 92 -0.95 -15.82 -7.95
N ALA A 93 0.07 -14.96 -7.83
CA ALA A 93 -0.03 -13.72 -7.05
C ALA A 93 -1.11 -12.80 -7.61
N GLY A 94 -1.32 -12.80 -8.92
CA GLY A 94 -2.40 -12.08 -9.55
C GLY A 94 -2.39 -10.58 -9.34
N LEU A 95 -1.20 -9.96 -9.33
CA LEU A 95 -1.08 -8.52 -9.07
C LEU A 95 -1.85 -7.72 -10.12
N ASN A 96 -2.68 -6.81 -9.67
CA ASN A 96 -3.37 -5.84 -10.51
C ASN A 96 -2.52 -4.56 -10.65
N PHE A 97 -3.06 -3.55 -11.32
CA PHE A 97 -2.38 -2.26 -11.54
C PHE A 97 -1.94 -1.62 -10.22
N GLY A 98 -2.85 -1.48 -9.25
CA GLY A 98 -2.55 -0.87 -7.95
C GLY A 98 -1.49 -1.66 -7.17
N ASP A 99 -1.58 -2.98 -7.20
CA ASP A 99 -0.61 -3.86 -6.53
C ASP A 99 0.80 -3.67 -7.11
N CYS A 100 0.92 -3.50 -8.43
CA CYS A 100 2.20 -3.26 -9.06
C CYS A 100 2.83 -1.93 -8.63
N MET A 101 2.01 -0.90 -8.42
CA MET A 101 2.49 0.39 -7.89
C MET A 101 3.03 0.24 -6.46
N THR A 102 2.30 -0.46 -5.63
CA THR A 102 2.73 -0.76 -4.24
C THR A 102 4.01 -1.59 -4.21
N TYR A 103 4.06 -2.64 -5.02
CA TYR A 103 5.25 -3.50 -5.13
C TYR A 103 6.48 -2.68 -5.51
N ALA A 104 6.37 -1.83 -6.52
CA ALA A 104 7.48 -1.00 -6.98
C ALA A 104 7.99 -0.07 -5.87
N THR A 105 7.08 0.55 -5.13
CA THR A 105 7.44 1.42 -4.01
C THR A 105 8.20 0.65 -2.93
N ALA A 106 7.70 -0.51 -2.53
CA ALA A 106 8.34 -1.32 -1.50
C ALA A 106 9.72 -1.82 -1.93
N ARG A 107 9.84 -2.29 -3.16
CA ARG A 107 11.11 -2.80 -3.70
C ARG A 107 12.16 -1.70 -3.77
N LEU A 108 11.83 -0.54 -4.30
CA LEU A 108 12.78 0.56 -4.46
C LEU A 108 13.14 1.21 -3.12
N ALA A 109 12.24 1.19 -2.15
CA ALA A 109 12.54 1.63 -0.79
C ALA A 109 13.33 0.60 0.02
N GLU A 110 13.44 -0.63 -0.48
CA GLU A 110 14.05 -1.75 0.23
C GLU A 110 13.43 -1.98 1.61
N GLN A 111 12.10 -1.82 1.69
CA GLN A 111 11.33 -1.90 2.92
C GLN A 111 10.31 -3.03 2.86
N PRO A 112 9.96 -3.63 4.02
CA PRO A 112 8.87 -4.58 4.08
C PRO A 112 7.54 -3.90 3.80
N LEU A 113 6.59 -4.68 3.30
CA LEU A 113 5.26 -4.23 2.89
C LEU A 113 4.20 -4.69 3.89
N LEU A 114 3.36 -3.75 4.33
CA LEU A 114 2.18 -4.00 5.15
C LEU A 114 0.94 -4.03 4.26
N PHE A 115 0.22 -5.14 4.28
CA PHE A 115 -0.95 -5.37 3.42
C PHE A 115 -1.92 -6.36 4.09
N THR A 116 -3.13 -6.46 3.53
CA THR A 116 -4.09 -7.52 3.84
C THR A 116 -4.21 -8.45 2.64
N GLY A 117 -4.72 -9.67 2.87
CA GLY A 117 -4.85 -10.66 1.81
C GLY A 117 -3.56 -11.46 1.60
N SER A 118 -3.52 -12.24 0.51
CA SER A 118 -2.45 -13.20 0.25
C SER A 118 -1.62 -12.91 -1.00
N ASP A 119 -1.98 -11.91 -1.79
CA ASP A 119 -1.39 -11.71 -3.11
C ASP A 119 0.11 -11.39 -3.04
N PHE A 120 0.50 -10.42 -2.23
CA PHE A 120 1.90 -10.05 -2.09
C PHE A 120 2.75 -11.15 -1.44
N ALA A 121 2.16 -12.00 -0.63
CA ALA A 121 2.87 -13.13 -0.01
C ALA A 121 3.35 -14.16 -1.05
N GLN A 122 2.78 -14.12 -2.25
CA GLN A 122 3.18 -14.99 -3.36
C GLN A 122 4.32 -14.38 -4.20
N THR A 123 4.80 -13.21 -3.83
CA THR A 123 5.89 -12.50 -4.51
C THR A 123 7.17 -12.54 -3.69
N ASP A 124 8.23 -11.88 -4.16
CA ASP A 124 9.50 -11.76 -3.46
C ASP A 124 9.58 -10.54 -2.52
N VAL A 125 8.48 -9.79 -2.37
CA VAL A 125 8.47 -8.65 -1.44
C VAL A 125 8.53 -9.15 0.00
N ARG A 126 9.27 -8.44 0.85
CA ARG A 126 9.31 -8.78 2.28
C ARG A 126 8.00 -8.37 2.95
N VAL A 127 7.44 -9.26 3.74
CA VAL A 127 6.21 -9.02 4.49
C VAL A 127 6.53 -8.35 5.82
N ALA A 128 5.79 -7.30 6.12
CA ALA A 128 5.92 -6.60 7.39
C ALA A 128 5.34 -7.38 8.57
#